data_5fdcf4b88fcca4502c1e1309bb0f787b
#
_entry.id   5fdcf4b88fcca4502c1e1309bb0f787b
#
_cell.length_a   1.000
_cell.length_b   1.000
_cell.length_c   1.000
_cell.angle_alpha   90.00
_cell.angle_beta   90.00
_cell.angle_gamma   90.00
#
_symmetry.space_group_name_H-M   'P 1'
#
loop_
_entity.id
_entity.type
_entity.pdbx_description
1 polymer ?
#
loop_
_entity_poly.entity_id
_entity_poly.type
_entity_poly.pdbx_seq_one_letter_code
_entity_poly.pdbx_strand_id
1 'polypeptide(L)'
;MYRANTEVCNKGDIRRFFQRLNHGEYGCTEVRVITPGVGIHGVGYFDNEDDFVEECSQWSGKANVYAGRNPRPVHFLEYAPNGIKEHAKCSKKKDIAVVTAVAIDIDPVRPKGQPSTKSELVSAINAAMRIAGPYR
;
A
#
# COMPACT_ATOMS: atom_id res chain seq x y z
N MET A 1 -10.90 -8.05 -19.41
CA MET A 1 -9.57 -7.43 -19.67
C MET A 1 -9.31 -6.42 -18.56
N TYR A 2 -8.25 -6.60 -17.83
CA TYR A 2 -7.81 -5.63 -16.82
C TYR A 2 -7.25 -4.38 -17.51
N ARG A 3 -7.85 -3.23 -17.27
CA ARG A 3 -7.24 -1.95 -17.68
C ARG A 3 -6.27 -1.54 -16.57
N ALA A 4 -4.99 -1.46 -16.92
CA ALA A 4 -4.03 -0.83 -16.01
C ALA A 4 -4.53 0.59 -15.71
N ASN A 5 -4.53 0.95 -14.44
CA ASN A 5 -4.78 2.33 -14.06
C ASN A 5 -3.65 3.19 -14.63
N THR A 6 -3.98 4.02 -15.61
CA THR A 6 -3.00 4.90 -16.28
C THR A 6 -2.79 6.21 -15.52
N GLU A 7 -3.51 6.41 -14.41
CA GLU A 7 -3.29 7.59 -13.58
C GLU A 7 -1.96 7.46 -12.85
N VAL A 8 -1.12 8.46 -13.04
CA VAL A 8 0.17 8.57 -12.35
C VAL A 8 -0.07 9.25 -11.01
N CYS A 9 0.36 8.62 -9.93
CA CYS A 9 0.24 9.21 -8.60
C CYS A 9 1.14 10.44 -8.45
N ASN A 10 0.64 11.44 -7.74
CA ASN A 10 1.41 12.61 -7.38
C ASN A 10 2.49 12.25 -6.34
N LYS A 11 3.74 12.66 -6.56
CA LYS A 11 4.85 12.41 -5.63
C LYS A 11 4.60 12.92 -4.22
N GLY A 12 3.92 14.05 -4.08
CA GLY A 12 3.52 14.60 -2.78
C GLY A 12 2.55 13.69 -2.03
N ASP A 13 1.62 13.05 -2.74
CA ASP A 13 0.69 12.09 -2.13
C ASP A 13 1.41 10.82 -1.71
N ILE A 14 2.33 10.32 -2.52
CA ILE A 14 3.17 9.16 -2.18
C ILE A 14 3.98 9.45 -0.91
N ARG A 15 4.56 10.63 -0.82
CA ARG A 15 5.34 11.07 0.35
C ARG A 15 4.47 11.14 1.61
N ARG A 16 3.30 11.77 1.52
CA ARG A 16 2.34 11.81 2.64
C ARG A 16 1.91 10.43 3.09
N PHE A 17 1.71 9.52 2.15
CA PHE A 17 1.37 8.12 2.47
C PHE A 17 2.48 7.43 3.25
N PHE A 18 3.73 7.54 2.79
CA PHE A 18 4.88 6.97 3.50
C PHE A 18 5.02 7.53 4.92
N GLN A 19 4.88 8.84 5.07
CA GLN A 19 4.94 9.50 6.38
C GLN A 19 3.83 9.01 7.32
N ARG A 20 2.63 8.79 6.81
CA ARG A 20 1.49 8.29 7.59
C ARG A 20 1.64 6.84 8.02
N LEU A 21 2.29 6.00 7.23
CA LEU A 21 2.61 4.64 7.64
C LEU A 21 3.52 4.63 8.87
N ASN A 22 4.45 5.59 8.96
CA ASN A 22 5.36 5.79 10.10
C ASN A 22 6.06 4.50 10.55
N HIS A 23 6.54 3.72 9.62
CA HIS A 23 7.16 2.42 9.90
C HIS A 23 8.58 2.53 10.46
N GLY A 24 9.26 3.67 10.26
CA GLY A 24 10.68 3.85 10.58
C GLY A 24 11.06 3.58 12.03
N GLU A 25 10.13 3.76 12.96
CA GLU A 25 10.33 3.46 14.37
C GLU A 25 10.37 1.95 14.65
N TYR A 26 9.69 1.15 13.83
CA TYR A 26 9.47 -0.28 14.06
C TYR A 26 10.16 -1.18 13.04
N GLY A 27 10.67 -0.64 11.95
CA GLY A 27 11.30 -1.42 10.89
C GLY A 27 11.27 -0.71 9.55
N CYS A 28 10.93 -1.45 8.50
CA CYS A 28 10.87 -0.94 7.13
C CYS A 28 9.51 -1.21 6.47
N THR A 29 9.27 -0.54 5.36
CA THR A 29 8.04 -0.69 4.55
C THR A 29 8.31 -1.61 3.37
N GLU A 30 7.55 -2.69 3.26
CA GLU A 30 7.57 -3.55 2.07
C GLU A 30 6.73 -2.93 0.95
N VAL A 31 7.27 -2.92 -0.25
CA VAL A 31 6.55 -2.56 -1.49
C VAL A 31 6.59 -3.73 -2.44
N ARG A 32 5.45 -4.09 -3.02
CA ARG A 32 5.33 -5.07 -4.10
C ARG A 32 4.75 -4.41 -5.33
N VAL A 33 5.35 -4.69 -6.46
CA VAL A 33 4.89 -4.22 -7.77
C VAL A 33 4.30 -5.40 -8.53
N ILE A 34 3.01 -5.34 -8.82
CA ILE A 34 2.26 -6.48 -9.34
C ILE A 34 1.38 -6.05 -10.52
N THR A 35 1.41 -6.82 -11.60
CA THR A 35 0.40 -6.72 -12.65
C THR A 35 -0.53 -7.93 -12.54
N PRO A 36 -1.83 -7.74 -12.28
CA PRO A 36 -2.80 -8.82 -12.23
C PRO A 36 -2.78 -9.66 -13.51
N GLY A 37 -2.74 -10.98 -13.35
CA GLY A 37 -2.65 -11.93 -14.49
C GLY A 37 -1.24 -12.15 -15.03
N VAL A 38 -0.28 -11.30 -14.69
CA VAL A 38 1.14 -11.44 -15.07
C VAL A 38 1.99 -11.87 -13.88
N GLY A 39 1.80 -11.24 -12.71
CA GLY A 39 2.50 -11.59 -11.49
C GLY A 39 3.30 -10.44 -10.88
N ILE A 40 4.20 -10.79 -9.98
CA ILE A 40 5.06 -9.84 -9.25
C ILE A 40 6.24 -9.45 -10.14
N HIS A 41 6.41 -8.15 -10.38
CA HIS A 41 7.58 -7.59 -11.07
C HIS A 41 8.79 -7.45 -10.15
N GLY A 42 8.54 -7.12 -8.89
CA GLY A 42 9.59 -6.97 -7.91
C GLY A 42 9.08 -6.60 -6.53
N VAL A 43 9.99 -6.63 -5.59
CA VAL A 43 9.76 -6.31 -4.18
C VAL A 43 10.88 -5.39 -3.70
N GLY A 44 10.57 -4.45 -2.85
CA GLY A 44 11.54 -3.59 -2.17
C GLY A 44 11.18 -3.36 -0.72
N TYR A 45 12.19 -3.04 0.08
CA TYR A 45 12.03 -2.69 1.49
C TYR A 45 12.63 -1.31 1.71
N PHE A 46 11.85 -0.41 2.31
CA PHE A 46 12.17 1.00 2.36
C PHE A 46 12.23 1.51 3.79
N ASP A 47 13.29 2.22 4.11
CA ASP A 47 13.43 3.08 5.30
C ASP A 47 13.78 4.52 4.91
N ASN A 48 14.04 4.78 3.64
CA ASN A 48 14.32 6.11 3.11
C ASN A 48 13.12 6.65 2.34
N GLU A 49 12.61 7.80 2.75
CA GLU A 49 11.42 8.43 2.17
C GLU A 49 11.60 8.82 0.71
N ASP A 50 12.75 9.42 0.36
CA ASP A 50 12.98 9.89 -1.00
C ASP A 50 13.09 8.73 -1.98
N ASP A 51 13.74 7.65 -1.60
CA ASP A 51 13.82 6.42 -2.39
C ASP A 51 12.45 5.78 -2.58
N PHE A 52 11.63 5.74 -1.52
CA PHE A 52 10.26 5.25 -1.61
C PHE A 52 9.43 6.05 -2.60
N VAL A 53 9.50 7.38 -2.53
CA VAL A 53 8.76 8.27 -3.42
C VAL A 53 9.21 8.06 -4.88
N GLU A 54 10.50 8.00 -5.12
CA GLU A 54 11.06 7.85 -6.46
C GLU A 54 10.69 6.49 -7.08
N GLU A 55 10.91 5.39 -6.38
CA GLU A 55 10.60 4.04 -6.85
C GLU A 55 9.10 3.85 -7.11
N CYS A 56 8.26 4.23 -6.18
CA CYS A 56 6.80 4.12 -6.36
C CYS A 56 6.31 4.99 -7.53
N SER A 57 6.88 6.18 -7.70
CA SER A 57 6.56 7.08 -8.82
C SER A 57 6.93 6.48 -10.17
N GLN A 58 8.08 5.82 -10.28
CA GLN A 58 8.52 5.18 -11.53
C GLN A 58 7.61 4.04 -11.98
N TRP A 59 7.05 3.28 -11.04
CA TRP A 59 6.15 2.17 -11.33
C TRP A 59 4.69 2.60 -11.48
N SER A 60 4.32 3.78 -10.97
CA SER A 60 2.96 4.31 -11.11
C SER A 60 2.57 4.47 -12.57
N GLY A 61 1.39 3.97 -12.93
CA GLY A 61 0.92 3.92 -14.32
C GLY A 61 1.43 2.75 -15.15
N LYS A 62 2.43 2.00 -14.68
CA LYS A 62 2.97 0.80 -15.37
C LYS A 62 2.46 -0.50 -14.76
N ALA A 63 2.31 -0.53 -13.45
CA ALA A 63 1.83 -1.68 -12.69
C ALA A 63 1.18 -1.21 -11.40
N ASN A 64 0.53 -2.12 -10.69
CA ASN A 64 -0.01 -1.81 -9.37
C ASN A 64 1.12 -1.82 -8.34
N VAL A 65 1.18 -0.77 -7.53
CA VAL A 65 2.14 -0.62 -6.44
C VAL A 65 1.42 -0.80 -5.12
N TYR A 66 1.83 -1.79 -4.35
CA TYR A 66 1.26 -2.11 -3.03
C TYR A 66 2.29 -1.88 -1.95
N ALA A 67 1.95 -1.13 -0.93
CA ALA A 67 2.79 -0.99 0.26
C ALA A 67 2.20 -1.78 1.43
N GLY A 68 3.07 -2.43 2.18
CA GLY A 68 2.69 -3.17 3.37
C GLY A 68 2.15 -2.23 4.44
N ARG A 69 1.00 -2.56 5.00
CA ARG A 69 0.29 -1.77 6.00
C ARG A 69 1.04 -1.70 7.33
N ASN A 70 1.66 -2.79 7.70
CA ASN A 70 2.43 -2.94 8.93
C ASN A 70 3.91 -3.10 8.62
N PRO A 71 4.82 -2.62 9.50
CA PRO A 71 6.24 -2.68 9.24
C PRO A 71 6.77 -4.11 9.23
N ARG A 72 7.82 -4.30 8.45
CA ARG A 72 8.63 -5.52 8.45
C ARG A 72 9.88 -5.30 9.29
N PRO A 73 10.47 -6.35 9.89
CA PRO A 73 11.73 -6.22 10.60
C PRO A 73 12.80 -5.58 9.73
N VAL A 74 13.63 -4.73 10.32
CA VAL A 74 14.63 -3.93 9.61
C VAL A 74 15.61 -4.78 8.78
N HIS A 75 15.87 -6.02 9.19
CA HIS A 75 16.76 -6.91 8.44
C HIS A 75 16.24 -7.29 7.04
N PHE A 76 14.95 -7.10 6.76
CA PHE A 76 14.39 -7.28 5.41
C PHE A 76 14.98 -6.30 4.39
N LEU A 77 15.51 -5.15 4.82
CA LEU A 77 16.26 -4.24 3.94
C LEU A 77 17.41 -4.96 3.18
N GLU A 78 18.01 -5.97 3.76
CA GLU A 78 19.09 -6.73 3.13
C GLU A 78 18.68 -7.41 1.82
N TYR A 79 17.40 -7.76 1.66
CA TYR A 79 16.92 -8.44 0.46
C TYR A 79 16.77 -7.51 -0.74
N ALA A 80 16.35 -6.28 -0.51
CA ALA A 80 16.18 -5.24 -1.53
C ALA A 80 16.16 -3.85 -0.87
N PRO A 81 17.31 -3.27 -0.54
CA PRO A 81 17.37 -2.03 0.21
C PRO A 81 16.96 -0.84 -0.67
N ASN A 82 15.90 -0.16 -0.27
CA ASN A 82 15.43 1.11 -0.85
C ASN A 82 15.30 1.12 -2.38
N GLY A 83 14.93 0.00 -2.95
CA GLY A 83 14.70 -0.17 -4.39
C GLY A 83 13.91 -1.43 -4.68
N ILE A 84 13.23 -1.47 -5.82
CA ILE A 84 12.48 -2.63 -6.28
C ILE A 84 13.42 -3.57 -7.03
N LYS A 85 13.52 -4.81 -6.56
CA LYS A 85 14.33 -5.86 -7.18
C LYS A 85 13.47 -7.02 -7.64
N GLU A 86 13.72 -7.49 -8.86
CA GLU A 86 13.18 -8.75 -9.36
C GLU A 86 13.65 -9.91 -8.47
N HIS A 87 12.75 -10.87 -8.26
CA HIS A 87 13.04 -12.10 -7.50
C HIS A 87 13.51 -11.89 -6.06
N ALA A 88 13.38 -10.68 -5.50
CA ALA A 88 13.67 -10.45 -4.10
C ALA A 88 12.68 -11.19 -3.20
N LYS A 89 13.13 -11.54 -2.00
CA LYS A 89 12.31 -12.27 -1.04
C LYS A 89 11.10 -11.44 -0.61
N CYS A 90 9.90 -11.99 -0.80
CA CYS A 90 8.67 -11.46 -0.24
C CYS A 90 8.54 -11.83 1.24
N SER A 91 8.05 -10.89 2.05
CA SER A 91 7.67 -11.22 3.42
C SER A 91 6.38 -12.03 3.47
N LYS A 92 6.19 -12.73 4.58
CA LYS A 92 4.97 -13.48 4.90
C LYS A 92 4.26 -12.84 6.08
N LYS A 93 3.04 -13.26 6.35
CA LYS A 93 2.25 -12.77 7.49
C LYS A 93 3.02 -12.85 8.82
N LYS A 94 3.79 -13.92 9.02
CA LYS A 94 4.61 -14.11 10.23
C LYS A 94 5.78 -13.13 10.37
N ASP A 95 6.15 -12.45 9.29
CA ASP A 95 7.29 -11.52 9.25
C ASP A 95 6.88 -10.09 9.60
N ILE A 96 5.62 -9.86 9.99
CA ILE A 96 5.18 -8.55 10.48
C ILE A 96 5.83 -8.30 11.84
N ALA A 97 6.59 -7.18 11.94
CA ALA A 97 7.30 -6.83 13.16
C ALA A 97 6.34 -6.43 14.28
N VAL A 98 5.41 -5.54 13.97
CA VAL A 98 4.41 -5.04 14.91
C VAL A 98 3.16 -4.62 14.12
N VAL A 99 2.00 -4.70 14.74
CA VAL A 99 0.77 -4.20 14.13
C VAL A 99 0.59 -2.73 14.49
N THR A 100 0.81 -1.85 13.52
CA THR A 100 0.66 -0.40 13.66
C THR A 100 -0.66 0.11 13.09
N ALA A 101 -1.30 -0.69 12.24
CA ALA A 101 -2.56 -0.31 11.61
C ALA A 101 -3.46 -1.53 11.40
N VAL A 102 -4.74 -1.34 11.60
CA VAL A 102 -5.79 -2.32 11.29
C VAL A 102 -6.66 -1.73 10.20
N ALA A 103 -6.91 -2.51 9.13
CA ALA A 103 -7.85 -2.11 8.11
C ALA A 103 -9.26 -2.58 8.50
N ILE A 104 -10.21 -1.67 8.35
CA ILE A 104 -11.63 -1.96 8.45
C ILE A 104 -12.21 -1.69 7.06
N ASP A 105 -12.79 -2.73 6.45
CA ASP A 105 -13.49 -2.62 5.19
C ASP A 105 -14.99 -2.48 5.48
N ILE A 106 -15.57 -1.40 5.00
CA ILE A 106 -16.99 -1.09 5.20
C ILE A 106 -17.64 -1.00 3.83
N ASP A 107 -18.35 -2.05 3.48
CA ASP A 107 -19.02 -2.18 2.20
C ASP A 107 -20.53 -2.09 2.36
N PRO A 108 -21.22 -1.28 1.54
CA PRO A 108 -22.68 -1.29 1.53
C PRO A 108 -23.23 -2.64 1.09
N VAL A 109 -24.33 -3.07 1.69
CA VAL A 109 -25.03 -4.28 1.26
C VAL A 109 -25.69 -4.01 -0.10
N ARG A 110 -25.22 -4.70 -1.13
CA ARG A 110 -25.69 -4.56 -2.52
C ARG A 110 -25.53 -5.85 -3.30
N PRO A 111 -26.25 -6.01 -4.43
CA PRO A 111 -26.06 -7.16 -5.31
C PRO A 111 -24.62 -7.27 -5.82
N LYS A 112 -24.14 -8.49 -5.95
CA LYS A 112 -22.80 -8.78 -6.47
C LYS A 112 -22.61 -8.18 -7.87
N GLY A 113 -21.48 -7.55 -8.10
CA GLY A 113 -21.11 -6.99 -9.39
C GLY A 113 -21.66 -5.60 -9.68
N GLN A 114 -22.43 -5.01 -8.78
CA GLN A 114 -22.90 -3.64 -8.92
C GLN A 114 -21.95 -2.65 -8.22
N PRO A 115 -21.57 -1.53 -8.87
CA PRO A 115 -20.75 -0.50 -8.24
C PRO A 115 -21.55 0.26 -7.17
N SER A 116 -20.84 0.82 -6.19
CA SER A 116 -21.43 1.69 -5.19
C SER A 116 -22.00 2.95 -5.81
N THR A 117 -23.16 3.38 -5.34
CA THR A 117 -23.67 4.73 -5.60
C THR A 117 -22.88 5.76 -4.77
N LYS A 118 -22.93 7.03 -5.18
CA LYS A 118 -22.31 8.12 -4.43
C LYS A 118 -22.87 8.22 -3.00
N SER A 119 -24.17 8.02 -2.84
CA SER A 119 -24.86 8.05 -1.55
C SER A 119 -24.36 6.91 -0.64
N GLU A 120 -24.22 5.70 -1.17
CA GLU A 120 -23.68 4.54 -0.44
C GLU A 120 -22.25 4.77 0.03
N LEU A 121 -21.39 5.37 -0.84
CA LEU A 121 -20.01 5.72 -0.48
C LEU A 121 -19.96 6.73 0.66
N VAL A 122 -20.78 7.78 0.62
CA VAL A 122 -20.87 8.77 1.70
C VAL A 122 -21.31 8.12 3.01
N SER A 123 -22.32 7.24 2.96
CA SER A 123 -22.79 6.51 4.15
C SER A 123 -21.71 5.60 4.73
N ALA A 124 -20.94 4.91 3.89
CA ALA A 124 -19.83 4.05 4.31
C ALA A 124 -18.70 4.89 4.96
N ILE A 125 -18.34 6.03 4.39
CA ILE A 125 -17.35 6.96 4.95
C ILE A 125 -17.80 7.47 6.31
N ASN A 126 -19.07 7.87 6.46
CA ASN A 126 -19.62 8.33 7.72
C ASN A 126 -19.63 7.21 8.79
N ALA A 127 -19.94 5.97 8.40
CA ALA A 127 -19.86 4.82 9.30
C ALA A 127 -18.41 4.55 9.74
N ALA A 128 -17.45 4.62 8.83
CA ALA A 128 -16.04 4.48 9.14
C ALA A 128 -15.56 5.55 10.13
N MET A 129 -15.95 6.79 9.93
CA MET A 129 -15.60 7.90 10.83
C MET A 129 -16.21 7.72 12.24
N ARG A 130 -17.42 7.18 12.35
CA ARG A 130 -18.03 6.86 13.65
C ARG A 130 -17.29 5.76 14.40
N ILE A 131 -16.76 4.76 13.69
CA ILE A 131 -16.03 3.63 14.28
C ILE A 131 -14.60 4.06 14.66
N ALA A 132 -13.89 4.71 13.77
CA ALA A 132 -12.47 5.06 13.93
C ALA A 132 -12.26 6.39 14.69
N GLY A 133 -13.30 7.19 14.87
CA GLY A 133 -13.21 8.54 15.40
C GLY A 133 -12.71 9.56 14.37
N PRO A 134 -12.64 10.84 14.77
CA PRO A 134 -12.19 11.89 13.85
C PRO A 134 -10.73 11.65 13.46
N TYR A 135 -10.45 11.85 12.20
CA TYR A 135 -9.10 11.78 11.65
C TYR A 135 -8.25 12.94 12.20
N ARG A 136 -7.17 12.61 12.87
CA ARG A 136 -6.22 13.59 13.40
C ARG A 136 -4.96 13.65 12.58
#